data_98acf6622f7b0720fbfaa0cf0a3f10c4
#
_entry.id   98acf6622f7b0720fbfaa0cf0a3f10c4
#
_cell.length_a   1.000
_cell.length_b   1.000
_cell.length_c   1.000
_cell.angle_alpha   90.00
_cell.angle_beta   90.00
_cell.angle_gamma   90.00
#
_symmetry.space_group_name_H-M   'P 1'
#
loop_
_entity.id
_entity.type
_entity.pdbx_description
1 polymer ?
#
loop_
_entity_poly.entity_id
_entity_poly.type
_entity_poly.pdbx_seq_one_letter_code
_entity_poly.pdbx_strand_id
1 'polypeptide(L)'
;VSVRSEPRRVAATSVALAALLCALGAACGLAPPAAASATAPFGHACAAENGVRFCPTPDPAARVPSFDGVPLDVDVTLPEKGNAPYPAIVMMHGFGGSKTDFETTTPAGPAPDEAGNGSTIYRYNNNFYARRGYAVVTYTARGFGGSCGGGTAGDHSGPCAAGYIRLADSRHEARDTQYLLGLLADEGVIRPRAIGVTGISYGGGQSMELAFLRDKVRRPDGKLVPWRSPGGSKMRIAAAYPRWPWSDLVSALIPNGRYLDTAVAGPEQSLRPYGVPISSFLDGLYLTGAVRGYYCGGAPASFPCADPEADITQDKAYIDAGPPLSAEAVTALKGIYRNHGGYPLRFLKEAAKPAPLLIESGFTDELFPIEQALRVYGYLRKRDRKAPVALQLGDLGHSRGSNKPALNHFFNEQAARFFAVHLQGAKKGAPAPGQVTATLTTCPSDQPDIGPFKAIGWKKLHPGAFSFGRTKSEEFTSAGGNPTVAREFDPVFGTTEACKTIAENSEPNAALYGRKVGKGFALMGRTTVRAQISSTGQNGQIVARLWDVSPEGTQLLVDRGVYALNNGQSGRIEFQLHGNGYRFAKGHRVWLQLLGRDAPYYQVANTPFTVRVSNLRVTLPTLKRNPR
;
A
#
# COMPACT_ATOMS: atom_id res chain seq x y z
N VAL A 1 -49.47 48.12 27.53
CA VAL A 1 -50.67 47.98 28.33
C VAL A 1 -50.58 46.62 29.02
N SER A 2 -50.43 46.70 30.32
CA SER A 2 -50.44 45.72 31.36
C SER A 2 -51.77 44.96 31.43
N VAL A 3 -51.81 43.69 31.83
CA VAL A 3 -52.56 43.22 33.00
C VAL A 3 -52.14 41.81 33.39
N ARG A 4 -51.74 41.67 34.65
CA ARG A 4 -51.57 40.43 35.44
C ARG A 4 -52.91 39.81 35.80
N SER A 5 -52.95 38.47 36.01
CA SER A 5 -53.66 37.90 37.16
C SER A 5 -53.31 36.39 37.35
N GLU A 6 -52.67 36.08 38.46
CA GLU A 6 -52.77 34.85 39.25
C GLU A 6 -53.93 35.02 40.24
N PRO A 7 -54.27 34.03 41.10
CA PRO A 7 -54.20 32.58 41.15
C PRO A 7 -55.53 31.94 41.61
N ARG A 8 -55.64 30.60 41.65
CA ARG A 8 -56.40 29.91 42.71
C ARG A 8 -56.00 28.46 42.93
N ARG A 9 -55.55 28.20 44.15
CA ARG A 9 -55.45 26.86 44.77
C ARG A 9 -56.82 26.31 45.10
N VAL A 10 -57.01 25.01 44.91
CA VAL A 10 -57.96 24.22 45.71
C VAL A 10 -57.26 22.93 46.12
N ALA A 11 -57.24 22.67 47.40
CA ALA A 11 -56.75 21.49 48.11
C ALA A 11 -57.91 20.55 48.44
N ALA A 12 -57.54 19.35 48.82
CA ALA A 12 -58.24 18.32 49.52
C ALA A 12 -58.72 17.15 48.69
N THR A 13 -58.59 15.87 49.03
CA THR A 13 -58.45 15.22 50.36
C THR A 13 -58.07 13.77 50.12
N SER A 14 -57.38 13.21 51.07
CA SER A 14 -56.93 11.82 51.21
C SER A 14 -58.12 10.80 51.26
N VAL A 15 -57.87 9.63 50.62
CA VAL A 15 -58.43 8.35 51.20
C VAL A 15 -57.33 7.29 51.03
N ALA A 16 -56.85 6.85 52.18
CA ALA A 16 -56.04 5.64 52.32
C ALA A 16 -56.97 4.42 52.33
N LEU A 17 -56.64 3.40 51.56
CA LEU A 17 -57.09 2.04 51.80
C LEU A 17 -55.96 1.07 51.52
N ALA A 18 -55.58 0.38 52.60
CA ALA A 18 -54.59 -0.68 52.59
C ALA A 18 -55.14 -1.94 51.92
N ALA A 19 -54.32 -2.56 51.06
CA ALA A 19 -54.46 -4.01 50.86
C ALA A 19 -53.03 -4.59 50.67
N LEU A 20 -52.66 -5.27 51.74
CA LEU A 20 -51.57 -6.23 51.84
C LEU A 20 -51.91 -7.42 50.95
N LEU A 21 -50.97 -7.84 49.99
CA LEU A 21 -50.70 -9.25 49.70
C LEU A 21 -49.71 -9.42 48.53
N CYS A 22 -48.80 -10.35 48.82
CA CYS A 22 -47.88 -11.03 47.85
C CYS A 22 -46.61 -10.31 47.46
N ALA A 23 -45.63 -10.32 48.37
CA ALA A 23 -44.21 -10.42 48.00
C ALA A 23 -43.97 -11.79 47.39
N LEU A 24 -43.83 -11.81 46.06
CA LEU A 24 -43.07 -12.81 45.29
C LEU A 24 -42.12 -12.04 44.42
N GLY A 25 -40.87 -12.01 44.86
CA GLY A 25 -39.76 -11.39 44.14
C GLY A 25 -39.52 -12.08 42.81
N ALA A 26 -40.03 -11.49 41.72
CA ALA A 26 -39.49 -11.67 40.41
C ALA A 26 -38.33 -10.67 40.29
N ALA A 27 -37.13 -11.09 40.69
CA ALA A 27 -35.92 -10.48 40.22
C ALA A 27 -35.91 -10.66 38.69
N CYS A 28 -36.35 -9.62 37.94
CA CYS A 28 -36.00 -9.46 36.55
C CYS A 28 -34.50 -9.22 36.53
N GLY A 29 -33.74 -10.29 36.68
CA GLY A 29 -32.37 -10.32 36.25
C GLY A 29 -32.40 -9.99 34.75
N LEU A 30 -31.92 -8.80 34.38
CA LEU A 30 -31.45 -8.55 33.05
C LEU A 30 -30.41 -9.64 32.80
N ALA A 31 -30.82 -10.71 32.12
CA ALA A 31 -29.88 -11.67 31.60
C ALA A 31 -28.87 -10.82 30.80
N PRO A 32 -27.56 -10.98 31.03
CA PRO A 32 -26.59 -10.39 30.15
C PRO A 32 -26.99 -10.81 28.73
N PRO A 33 -26.88 -9.91 27.70
CA PRO A 33 -27.19 -10.30 26.35
C PRO A 33 -26.48 -11.63 26.11
N ALA A 34 -27.22 -12.64 25.73
CA ALA A 34 -26.67 -13.96 25.45
C ALA A 34 -25.48 -13.72 24.56
N ALA A 35 -24.30 -14.18 24.98
CA ALA A 35 -23.09 -14.06 24.21
C ALA A 35 -23.45 -14.59 22.83
N ALA A 36 -23.65 -13.67 21.86
CA ALA A 36 -23.95 -14.02 20.49
C ALA A 36 -22.89 -15.03 20.12
N SER A 37 -23.34 -16.17 19.71
CA SER A 37 -22.57 -17.38 19.65
C SER A 37 -21.25 -17.14 18.88
N ALA A 38 -20.11 -17.29 19.56
CA ALA A 38 -18.78 -17.33 18.93
C ALA A 38 -18.67 -18.38 17.80
N THR A 39 -19.80 -18.99 17.47
CA THR A 39 -19.99 -19.97 16.39
C THR A 39 -20.61 -19.40 15.14
N ALA A 40 -21.08 -18.13 15.13
CA ALA A 40 -21.73 -17.49 13.98
C ALA A 40 -21.37 -15.99 13.90
N PRO A 41 -20.12 -15.66 13.48
CA PRO A 41 -19.68 -14.27 13.31
C PRO A 41 -20.64 -13.51 12.38
N PHE A 42 -21.06 -12.31 12.76
CA PHE A 42 -22.05 -11.49 12.05
C PHE A 42 -23.41 -12.19 11.84
N GLY A 43 -23.69 -13.26 12.58
CA GLY A 43 -24.87 -14.10 12.38
C GLY A 43 -24.72 -15.12 11.23
N HIS A 44 -23.59 -15.19 10.56
CA HIS A 44 -23.34 -16.10 9.44
C HIS A 44 -23.06 -17.53 9.94
N ALA A 45 -23.78 -18.51 9.40
CA ALA A 45 -23.57 -19.91 9.73
C ALA A 45 -22.16 -20.37 9.30
N CYS A 46 -21.51 -21.15 10.14
CA CYS A 46 -20.19 -21.68 9.87
C CYS A 46 -20.26 -23.18 9.52
N ALA A 47 -19.66 -23.59 8.41
CA ALA A 47 -19.45 -24.98 8.06
C ALA A 47 -18.05 -25.44 8.50
N ALA A 48 -17.97 -26.65 9.08
CA ALA A 48 -16.69 -27.30 9.37
C ALA A 48 -16.19 -27.97 8.08
N GLU A 49 -15.15 -27.40 7.48
CA GLU A 49 -14.59 -27.90 6.22
C GLU A 49 -13.09 -27.60 6.15
N ASN A 50 -12.36 -28.41 5.39
CA ASN A 50 -10.93 -28.20 5.14
C ASN A 50 -10.10 -27.95 6.42
N GLY A 51 -10.51 -28.50 7.58
CA GLY A 51 -9.86 -28.40 8.89
C GLY A 51 -9.95 -27.00 9.52
N VAL A 52 -10.98 -26.24 9.16
CA VAL A 52 -11.35 -24.93 9.71
C VAL A 52 -12.88 -24.84 9.80
N ARG A 53 -13.40 -23.78 10.39
CA ARG A 53 -14.82 -23.40 10.31
C ARG A 53 -14.94 -22.18 9.42
N PHE A 54 -15.52 -22.33 8.25
CA PHE A 54 -15.72 -21.25 7.30
C PHE A 54 -17.13 -20.69 7.42
N CYS A 55 -17.25 -19.39 7.57
CA CYS A 55 -18.48 -18.64 7.81
C CYS A 55 -18.64 -17.55 6.75
N PRO A 56 -19.12 -17.93 5.53
CA PRO A 56 -19.27 -16.98 4.43
C PRO A 56 -20.49 -16.08 4.60
N THR A 57 -20.49 -14.91 3.97
CA THR A 57 -21.70 -14.13 3.69
C THR A 57 -22.62 -14.97 2.80
N PRO A 58 -23.79 -15.42 3.26
CA PRO A 58 -24.60 -16.40 2.52
C PRO A 58 -25.26 -15.83 1.27
N ASP A 59 -25.62 -14.56 1.28
CA ASP A 59 -26.28 -13.86 0.17
C ASP A 59 -26.09 -12.34 0.28
N PRO A 60 -26.44 -11.55 -0.75
CA PRO A 60 -26.29 -10.10 -0.71
C PRO A 60 -27.07 -9.37 0.39
N ALA A 61 -28.16 -9.93 0.92
CA ALA A 61 -28.92 -9.30 2.00
C ALA A 61 -28.25 -9.48 3.37
N ALA A 62 -27.39 -10.49 3.49
CA ALA A 62 -26.63 -10.78 4.70
C ALA A 62 -25.30 -10.01 4.79
N ARG A 63 -24.98 -9.12 3.84
CA ARG A 63 -23.80 -8.25 3.92
C ARG A 63 -23.80 -7.44 5.21
N VAL A 64 -22.62 -7.23 5.78
CA VAL A 64 -22.45 -6.54 7.06
C VAL A 64 -22.44 -5.03 6.86
N PRO A 65 -23.39 -4.26 7.42
CA PRO A 65 -23.36 -2.81 7.32
C PRO A 65 -22.11 -2.24 8.00
N SER A 66 -21.39 -1.34 7.34
CA SER A 66 -20.30 -0.59 7.93
C SER A 66 -20.81 0.54 8.84
N PHE A 67 -19.90 1.32 9.39
CA PHE A 67 -20.20 2.44 10.30
C PHE A 67 -21.11 3.52 9.70
N ASP A 68 -21.25 3.58 8.40
CA ASP A 68 -22.06 4.52 7.62
C ASP A 68 -23.18 3.83 6.82
N GLY A 69 -23.41 2.54 7.09
CA GLY A 69 -24.47 1.75 6.48
C GLY A 69 -24.13 1.11 5.15
N VAL A 70 -22.93 1.34 4.60
CA VAL A 70 -22.49 0.67 3.36
C VAL A 70 -22.35 -0.83 3.61
N PRO A 71 -23.04 -1.70 2.82
CA PRO A 71 -23.03 -3.13 3.02
C PRO A 71 -21.71 -3.74 2.48
N LEU A 72 -20.98 -4.41 3.37
CA LEU A 72 -19.71 -5.06 3.07
C LEU A 72 -19.87 -6.57 2.98
N ASP A 73 -19.27 -7.14 1.96
CA ASP A 73 -19.21 -8.59 1.73
C ASP A 73 -18.01 -9.17 2.49
N VAL A 74 -18.29 -9.92 3.57
CA VAL A 74 -17.29 -10.31 4.59
C VAL A 74 -17.40 -11.79 4.90
N ASP A 75 -16.28 -12.51 4.88
CA ASP A 75 -16.20 -13.89 5.34
C ASP A 75 -15.27 -13.99 6.56
N VAL A 76 -15.58 -14.95 7.44
CA VAL A 76 -14.77 -15.23 8.60
C VAL A 76 -14.39 -16.70 8.61
N THR A 77 -13.09 -16.97 8.73
CA THR A 77 -12.59 -18.33 8.90
C THR A 77 -12.08 -18.51 10.33
N LEU A 78 -12.67 -19.43 11.07
CA LEU A 78 -12.34 -19.70 12.45
C LEU A 78 -11.52 -21.00 12.60
N PRO A 79 -10.71 -21.14 13.64
CA PRO A 79 -10.08 -22.40 13.99
C PRO A 79 -11.12 -23.52 14.14
N GLU A 80 -10.79 -24.72 13.64
CA GLU A 80 -11.63 -25.90 13.85
C GLU A 80 -11.77 -26.23 15.34
N LYS A 81 -10.68 -26.09 16.09
CA LYS A 81 -10.57 -26.38 17.53
C LYS A 81 -10.23 -25.13 18.32
N GLY A 82 -10.56 -25.16 19.62
CA GLY A 82 -10.32 -24.06 20.55
C GLY A 82 -11.55 -23.19 20.75
N ASN A 83 -11.45 -22.27 21.71
CA ASN A 83 -12.55 -21.42 22.14
C ASN A 83 -12.24 -19.94 21.85
N ALA A 84 -13.25 -19.20 21.39
CA ALA A 84 -13.19 -17.75 21.32
C ALA A 84 -12.99 -17.12 22.72
N PRO A 85 -12.44 -15.89 22.81
CA PRO A 85 -12.04 -15.03 21.69
C PRO A 85 -10.65 -15.39 21.14
N TYR A 86 -10.52 -15.40 19.82
CA TYR A 86 -9.27 -15.69 19.11
C TYR A 86 -8.43 -14.42 18.86
N PRO A 87 -7.10 -14.49 18.72
CA PRO A 87 -6.37 -13.44 18.03
C PRO A 87 -6.84 -13.39 16.57
N ALA A 88 -6.91 -12.20 15.99
CA ALA A 88 -7.44 -12.00 14.63
C ALA A 88 -6.37 -11.60 13.63
N ILE A 89 -6.55 -12.01 12.37
CA ILE A 89 -5.82 -11.48 11.22
C ILE A 89 -6.85 -11.04 10.18
N VAL A 90 -6.72 -9.78 9.70
CA VAL A 90 -7.50 -9.29 8.56
C VAL A 90 -6.61 -9.34 7.32
N MET A 91 -7.12 -9.88 6.22
CA MET A 91 -6.45 -9.98 4.94
C MET A 91 -7.21 -9.14 3.91
N MET A 92 -6.55 -8.13 3.34
CA MET A 92 -7.15 -7.12 2.46
C MET A 92 -6.61 -7.26 1.04
N HIS A 93 -7.53 -7.35 0.07
CA HIS A 93 -7.23 -7.59 -1.35
C HIS A 93 -6.56 -6.42 -2.06
N GLY A 94 -6.00 -6.68 -3.24
CA GLY A 94 -5.49 -5.67 -4.17
C GLY A 94 -6.60 -4.89 -4.87
N PHE A 95 -6.25 -3.79 -5.54
CA PHE A 95 -7.22 -2.97 -6.28
C PHE A 95 -7.95 -3.79 -7.36
N GLY A 96 -9.27 -3.77 -7.36
CA GLY A 96 -10.10 -4.59 -8.27
C GLY A 96 -10.25 -6.06 -7.86
N GLY A 97 -9.71 -6.48 -6.71
CA GLY A 97 -9.86 -7.80 -6.14
C GLY A 97 -11.10 -7.95 -5.24
N SER A 98 -11.14 -9.03 -4.46
CA SER A 98 -12.23 -9.35 -3.55
C SER A 98 -11.74 -10.15 -2.33
N LYS A 99 -12.64 -10.46 -1.40
CA LYS A 99 -12.37 -11.32 -0.24
C LYS A 99 -11.78 -12.67 -0.63
N THR A 100 -12.16 -13.21 -1.78
CA THR A 100 -11.75 -14.54 -2.25
C THR A 100 -10.27 -14.62 -2.65
N ASP A 101 -9.57 -13.48 -2.81
CA ASP A 101 -8.14 -13.47 -3.16
C ASP A 101 -7.26 -14.21 -2.12
N PHE A 102 -7.75 -14.37 -0.88
CA PHE A 102 -7.03 -15.06 0.22
C PHE A 102 -7.76 -16.28 0.74
N GLU A 103 -8.83 -16.73 0.09
CA GLU A 103 -9.62 -17.86 0.51
C GLU A 103 -9.20 -19.11 -0.23
N THR A 104 -8.77 -20.12 0.53
CA THR A 104 -8.26 -21.38 -0.01
C THR A 104 -8.76 -22.55 0.83
N THR A 105 -8.81 -23.72 0.20
CA THR A 105 -9.19 -24.98 0.85
C THR A 105 -8.02 -25.67 1.55
N THR A 106 -6.79 -25.21 1.29
CA THR A 106 -5.56 -25.79 1.87
C THR A 106 -4.62 -24.70 2.39
N PRO A 107 -3.78 -25.00 3.39
CA PRO A 107 -2.75 -24.05 3.84
C PRO A 107 -1.71 -23.69 2.78
N ALA A 108 -1.49 -24.57 1.82
CA ALA A 108 -0.56 -24.33 0.72
C ALA A 108 -1.10 -23.30 -0.28
N GLY A 109 -2.44 -23.16 -0.36
CA GLY A 109 -3.07 -22.41 -1.43
C GLY A 109 -3.07 -23.17 -2.76
N PRO A 110 -3.36 -22.51 -3.88
CA PRO A 110 -3.27 -23.11 -5.21
C PRO A 110 -1.84 -23.47 -5.58
N ALA A 111 -1.67 -24.34 -6.58
CA ALA A 111 -0.36 -24.72 -7.07
C ALA A 111 0.39 -23.49 -7.64
N PRO A 112 1.74 -23.44 -7.53
CA PRO A 112 2.53 -22.30 -7.97
C PRO A 112 2.43 -21.98 -9.46
N ASP A 113 2.06 -22.95 -10.27
CA ASP A 113 1.89 -22.92 -11.73
C ASP A 113 0.46 -22.60 -12.16
N GLU A 114 -0.51 -22.57 -11.25
CA GLU A 114 -1.84 -22.08 -11.56
C GLU A 114 -1.79 -20.55 -11.82
N ALA A 115 -2.36 -20.15 -12.96
CA ALA A 115 -2.38 -18.76 -13.39
C ALA A 115 -2.97 -17.85 -12.30
N GLY A 116 -2.22 -16.80 -11.92
CA GLY A 116 -2.63 -15.86 -10.90
C GLY A 116 -1.68 -15.77 -9.71
N ASN A 117 -2.22 -15.47 -8.54
CA ASN A 117 -1.45 -15.20 -7.32
C ASN A 117 -1.02 -16.43 -6.53
N GLY A 118 -1.01 -17.65 -7.10
CA GLY A 118 -0.82 -18.91 -6.39
C GLY A 118 0.39 -18.93 -5.44
N SER A 119 1.56 -18.51 -5.92
CA SER A 119 2.76 -18.47 -5.08
C SER A 119 2.71 -17.37 -4.01
N THR A 120 2.01 -16.28 -4.25
CA THR A 120 1.94 -15.14 -3.32
C THR A 120 1.11 -15.46 -2.08
N ILE A 121 0.13 -16.37 -2.19
CA ILE A 121 -0.75 -16.77 -1.08
C ILE A 121 -0.38 -18.12 -0.45
N TYR A 122 0.72 -18.74 -0.86
CA TYR A 122 1.26 -19.92 -0.20
C TYR A 122 1.55 -19.65 1.28
N ARG A 123 0.89 -20.40 2.18
CA ARG A 123 0.96 -20.17 3.63
C ARG A 123 0.71 -18.71 4.03
N TYR A 124 -0.11 -18.03 3.24
CA TYR A 124 -0.55 -16.66 3.45
C TYR A 124 -2.00 -16.55 2.99
N ASN A 125 -2.89 -17.30 3.66
CA ASN A 125 -4.31 -17.40 3.33
C ASN A 125 -5.15 -17.69 4.58
N ASN A 126 -6.46 -17.66 4.44
CA ASN A 126 -7.41 -17.88 5.51
C ASN A 126 -7.23 -19.25 6.18
N ASN A 127 -7.13 -20.33 5.39
CA ASN A 127 -6.99 -21.70 5.88
C ASN A 127 -5.69 -21.86 6.69
N PHE A 128 -4.57 -21.33 6.19
CA PHE A 128 -3.27 -21.41 6.86
C PHE A 128 -3.28 -20.76 8.25
N TYR A 129 -3.84 -19.55 8.36
CA TYR A 129 -3.85 -18.84 9.63
C TYR A 129 -4.93 -19.37 10.60
N ALA A 130 -6.11 -19.76 10.09
CA ALA A 130 -7.15 -20.33 10.93
C ALA A 130 -6.71 -21.64 11.59
N ARG A 131 -6.03 -22.53 10.87
CA ARG A 131 -5.43 -23.75 11.45
C ARG A 131 -4.36 -23.46 12.53
N ARG A 132 -3.87 -22.23 12.60
CA ARG A 132 -2.90 -21.78 13.62
C ARG A 132 -3.53 -21.03 14.78
N GLY A 133 -4.86 -21.07 14.89
CA GLY A 133 -5.60 -20.51 16.03
C GLY A 133 -5.95 -19.02 15.88
N TYR A 134 -5.99 -18.48 14.68
CA TYR A 134 -6.46 -17.13 14.40
C TYR A 134 -7.89 -17.15 13.87
N ALA A 135 -8.71 -16.19 14.26
CA ALA A 135 -9.86 -15.81 13.45
C ALA A 135 -9.34 -15.00 12.27
N VAL A 136 -9.63 -15.43 11.04
CA VAL A 136 -9.22 -14.73 9.82
C VAL A 136 -10.43 -14.04 9.22
N VAL A 137 -10.30 -12.75 8.95
CA VAL A 137 -11.34 -11.93 8.33
C VAL A 137 -10.87 -11.56 6.94
N THR A 138 -11.63 -11.93 5.94
CA THR A 138 -11.51 -11.51 4.55
C THR A 138 -12.75 -10.72 4.18
N TYR A 139 -12.57 -9.59 3.52
CA TYR A 139 -13.72 -8.79 3.06
C TYR A 139 -13.38 -8.07 1.77
N THR A 140 -14.40 -7.81 0.98
CA THR A 140 -14.32 -6.98 -0.20
C THR A 140 -14.44 -5.52 0.21
N ALA A 141 -13.47 -4.68 -0.15
CA ALA A 141 -13.50 -3.26 0.17
C ALA A 141 -14.71 -2.57 -0.52
N ARG A 142 -15.23 -1.51 0.11
CA ARG A 142 -16.33 -0.71 -0.48
C ARG A 142 -16.03 -0.30 -1.92
N GLY A 143 -17.03 -0.32 -2.74
CA GLY A 143 -16.94 0.00 -4.16
C GLY A 143 -16.36 -1.11 -5.04
N PHE A 144 -16.08 -2.32 -4.49
CA PHE A 144 -15.66 -3.47 -5.27
C PHE A 144 -16.60 -4.67 -5.07
N GLY A 145 -16.66 -5.54 -6.07
CA GLY A 145 -17.38 -6.82 -6.02
C GLY A 145 -18.70 -6.77 -5.25
N GLY A 146 -18.87 -7.69 -4.29
CA GLY A 146 -20.06 -7.77 -3.44
C GLY A 146 -20.27 -6.57 -2.51
N SER A 147 -19.27 -5.69 -2.31
CA SER A 147 -19.39 -4.47 -1.50
C SER A 147 -19.71 -3.25 -2.34
N CYS A 148 -20.83 -3.26 -3.07
CA CYS A 148 -21.33 -2.19 -3.93
C CYS A 148 -20.51 -1.95 -5.20
N GLY A 149 -19.68 -2.90 -5.65
CA GLY A 149 -18.95 -2.82 -6.91
C GLY A 149 -19.76 -3.31 -8.12
N GLY A 150 -19.05 -3.79 -9.16
CA GLY A 150 -19.66 -4.38 -10.36
C GLY A 150 -19.72 -3.47 -11.56
N GLY A 151 -18.95 -2.39 -11.56
CA GLY A 151 -18.92 -1.43 -12.67
C GLY A 151 -20.32 -0.86 -12.97
N THR A 152 -20.62 -0.64 -14.23
CA THR A 152 -21.94 -0.12 -14.67
C THR A 152 -23.10 -1.10 -14.48
N ALA A 153 -22.81 -2.39 -14.25
CA ALA A 153 -23.84 -3.41 -14.04
C ALA A 153 -24.23 -3.61 -12.57
N GLY A 154 -23.52 -2.96 -11.63
CA GLY A 154 -23.77 -3.04 -10.20
C GLY A 154 -25.02 -2.28 -9.78
N ASP A 155 -25.68 -2.76 -8.72
CA ASP A 155 -26.73 -1.98 -8.05
C ASP A 155 -26.10 -0.98 -7.08
N HIS A 156 -26.16 0.28 -7.45
CA HIS A 156 -25.62 1.40 -6.68
C HIS A 156 -26.72 2.22 -5.98
N SER A 157 -27.92 1.65 -5.82
CA SER A 157 -29.04 2.30 -5.14
C SER A 157 -29.03 2.05 -3.63
N GLY A 158 -29.91 2.73 -2.90
CA GLY A 158 -30.11 2.56 -1.47
C GLY A 158 -28.80 2.66 -0.67
N PRO A 159 -28.46 1.67 0.18
CA PRO A 159 -27.22 1.71 0.98
C PRO A 159 -25.93 1.73 0.17
N CYS A 160 -25.99 1.27 -1.10
CA CYS A 160 -24.84 1.30 -2.01
C CYS A 160 -24.61 2.66 -2.68
N ALA A 161 -25.53 3.63 -2.57
CA ALA A 161 -25.35 4.95 -3.16
C ALA A 161 -24.09 5.69 -2.68
N ALA A 162 -23.66 5.44 -1.44
CA ALA A 162 -22.42 5.96 -0.85
C ALA A 162 -21.27 4.91 -0.82
N GLY A 163 -21.49 3.74 -1.42
CA GLY A 163 -20.58 2.60 -1.39
C GLY A 163 -19.47 2.61 -2.45
N TYR A 164 -19.09 3.78 -2.95
CA TYR A 164 -18.05 3.93 -3.97
C TYR A 164 -16.63 3.82 -3.43
N ILE A 165 -15.68 3.55 -4.34
CA ILE A 165 -14.24 3.48 -4.07
C ILE A 165 -13.76 4.82 -3.52
N ARG A 166 -12.93 4.78 -2.47
CA ARG A 166 -12.29 5.95 -1.87
C ARG A 166 -10.77 5.85 -1.79
N LEU A 167 -10.16 4.97 -2.59
CA LEU A 167 -8.70 4.76 -2.69
C LEU A 167 -8.00 4.54 -1.34
N ALA A 168 -8.57 3.67 -0.49
CA ALA A 168 -8.07 3.39 0.86
C ALA A 168 -7.98 4.65 1.74
N ASP A 169 -9.01 5.51 1.69
CA ASP A 169 -9.08 6.67 2.57
C ASP A 169 -9.15 6.23 4.04
N SER A 170 -8.23 6.74 4.82
CA SER A 170 -8.12 6.43 6.24
C SER A 170 -9.35 6.81 7.09
N ARG A 171 -10.26 7.65 6.55
CA ARG A 171 -11.54 8.04 7.17
C ARG A 171 -12.70 7.09 6.82
N HIS A 172 -12.53 6.28 5.79
CA HIS A 172 -13.55 5.38 5.23
C HIS A 172 -13.10 3.92 5.22
N GLU A 173 -12.29 3.45 4.26
CA GLU A 173 -11.93 2.03 4.16
C GLU A 173 -11.15 1.50 5.37
N ALA A 174 -10.20 2.29 5.91
CA ALA A 174 -9.53 1.87 7.14
C ALA A 174 -10.52 1.81 8.33
N ARG A 175 -11.54 2.66 8.34
CA ARG A 175 -12.59 2.66 9.35
C ARG A 175 -13.58 1.52 9.13
N ASP A 176 -13.85 1.09 7.89
CA ASP A 176 -14.61 -0.14 7.62
C ASP A 176 -13.97 -1.33 8.31
N THR A 177 -12.67 -1.54 8.08
CA THR A 177 -11.91 -2.60 8.76
C THR A 177 -12.02 -2.50 10.27
N GLN A 178 -11.86 -1.30 10.81
CA GLN A 178 -11.95 -1.08 12.26
C GLN A 178 -13.34 -1.34 12.81
N TYR A 179 -14.39 -1.02 12.07
CA TYR A 179 -15.77 -1.23 12.47
C TYR A 179 -16.13 -2.72 12.48
N LEU A 180 -15.83 -3.46 11.40
CA LEU A 180 -16.03 -4.91 11.30
C LEU A 180 -15.33 -5.65 12.46
N LEU A 181 -14.08 -5.28 12.75
CA LEU A 181 -13.34 -5.85 13.88
C LEU A 181 -13.96 -5.48 15.22
N GLY A 182 -14.54 -4.30 15.33
CA GLY A 182 -15.28 -3.86 16.51
C GLY A 182 -16.50 -4.75 16.79
N LEU A 183 -17.28 -5.04 15.75
CA LEU A 183 -18.43 -5.95 15.85
C LEU A 183 -18.00 -7.34 16.31
N LEU A 184 -16.98 -7.93 15.68
CA LEU A 184 -16.47 -9.24 16.07
C LEU A 184 -15.91 -9.29 17.50
N ALA A 185 -15.37 -8.19 18.00
CA ALA A 185 -14.93 -8.09 19.38
C ALA A 185 -16.10 -8.04 20.36
N ASP A 186 -17.16 -7.33 20.01
CA ASP A 186 -18.40 -7.25 20.83
C ASP A 186 -19.18 -8.57 20.84
N GLU A 187 -19.12 -9.33 19.73
CA GLU A 187 -19.64 -10.70 19.64
C GLU A 187 -18.78 -11.72 20.42
N GLY A 188 -17.63 -11.33 20.96
CA GLY A 188 -16.71 -12.22 21.65
C GLY A 188 -15.95 -13.19 20.75
N VAL A 189 -15.93 -12.95 19.42
CA VAL A 189 -15.20 -13.79 18.45
C VAL A 189 -13.71 -13.53 18.52
N ILE A 190 -13.30 -12.26 18.62
CA ILE A 190 -11.89 -11.87 18.58
C ILE A 190 -11.42 -11.12 19.82
N ARG A 191 -10.13 -11.23 20.11
CA ARG A 191 -9.46 -10.44 21.16
C ARG A 191 -9.24 -9.00 20.69
N PRO A 192 -9.83 -7.98 21.34
CA PRO A 192 -9.83 -6.60 20.84
C PRO A 192 -8.45 -5.95 20.74
N ARG A 193 -7.41 -6.54 21.33
CA ARG A 193 -6.04 -6.00 21.36
C ARG A 193 -4.99 -6.94 20.75
N ALA A 194 -5.41 -8.06 20.15
CA ALA A 194 -4.56 -9.04 19.48
C ALA A 194 -4.96 -9.16 17.99
N ILE A 195 -4.89 -8.03 17.29
CA ILE A 195 -5.33 -7.89 15.91
C ILE A 195 -4.12 -7.64 15.02
N GLY A 196 -3.93 -8.52 14.02
CA GLY A 196 -3.00 -8.35 12.92
C GLY A 196 -3.71 -7.87 11.67
N VAL A 197 -3.06 -7.01 10.90
CA VAL A 197 -3.56 -6.56 9.60
C VAL A 197 -2.53 -6.83 8.52
N THR A 198 -2.98 -7.27 7.36
CA THR A 198 -2.13 -7.56 6.22
C THR A 198 -2.94 -7.43 4.93
N GLY A 199 -2.26 -7.27 3.82
CA GLY A 199 -2.85 -7.18 2.49
C GLY A 199 -1.80 -6.90 1.44
N ILE A 200 -2.18 -7.03 0.20
CA ILE A 200 -1.31 -6.85 -0.97
C ILE A 200 -1.75 -5.59 -1.72
N SER A 201 -0.78 -4.77 -2.19
CA SER A 201 -1.08 -3.62 -3.05
C SER A 201 -2.03 -2.63 -2.36
N TYR A 202 -3.29 -2.53 -2.81
CA TYR A 202 -4.35 -1.74 -2.20
C TYR A 202 -4.51 -2.07 -0.71
N GLY A 203 -4.66 -3.36 -0.40
CA GLY A 203 -4.69 -3.84 0.98
C GLY A 203 -3.37 -3.64 1.73
N GLY A 204 -2.24 -3.58 1.02
CA GLY A 204 -0.93 -3.23 1.57
C GLY A 204 -0.89 -1.78 2.05
N GLY A 205 -1.39 -0.83 1.24
CA GLY A 205 -1.54 0.57 1.63
C GLY A 205 -2.46 0.74 2.83
N GLN A 206 -3.62 0.08 2.82
CA GLN A 206 -4.58 0.10 3.92
C GLN A 206 -3.99 -0.53 5.20
N SER A 207 -3.21 -1.61 5.08
CA SER A 207 -2.48 -2.21 6.22
C SER A 207 -1.48 -1.23 6.84
N MET A 208 -0.82 -0.43 5.99
CA MET A 208 0.11 0.60 6.45
C MET A 208 -0.64 1.70 7.21
N GLU A 209 -1.79 2.14 6.73
CA GLU A 209 -2.63 3.14 7.42
C GLU A 209 -3.12 2.64 8.77
N LEU A 210 -3.65 1.42 8.82
CA LEU A 210 -4.11 0.78 10.06
C LEU A 210 -2.98 0.63 11.08
N ALA A 211 -1.74 0.37 10.63
CA ALA A 211 -0.58 0.36 11.51
C ALA A 211 -0.32 1.73 12.16
N PHE A 212 -0.46 2.82 11.41
CA PHE A 212 -0.29 4.18 11.93
C PHE A 212 -1.48 4.66 12.75
N LEU A 213 -2.69 4.26 12.42
CA LEU A 213 -3.88 4.51 13.25
C LEU A 213 -3.81 3.75 14.58
N ARG A 214 -3.40 2.51 14.56
CA ARG A 214 -3.18 1.61 15.70
C ARG A 214 -4.37 1.49 16.66
N ASP A 215 -4.52 2.40 17.61
CA ASP A 215 -5.58 2.48 18.63
C ASP A 215 -6.44 3.74 18.46
N LYS A 216 -6.40 4.35 17.29
CA LYS A 216 -7.17 5.52 16.90
C LYS A 216 -8.06 5.20 15.71
N VAL A 217 -9.19 5.90 15.62
CA VAL A 217 -10.04 5.99 14.43
C VAL A 217 -9.91 7.39 13.88
N ARG A 218 -9.81 7.52 12.58
CA ARG A 218 -9.89 8.81 11.90
C ARG A 218 -11.33 9.06 11.47
N ARG A 219 -11.92 10.13 11.97
CA ARG A 219 -13.28 10.53 11.66
C ARG A 219 -13.35 11.25 10.30
N PRO A 220 -14.56 11.40 9.69
CA PRO A 220 -14.71 12.16 8.45
C PRO A 220 -14.19 13.60 8.54
N ASP A 221 -14.28 14.24 9.73
CA ASP A 221 -13.72 15.57 9.99
C ASP A 221 -12.17 15.57 10.09
N GLY A 222 -11.52 14.43 9.86
CA GLY A 222 -10.08 14.25 9.88
C GLY A 222 -9.44 14.10 11.27
N LYS A 223 -10.23 14.24 12.36
CA LYS A 223 -9.72 14.11 13.73
C LYS A 223 -9.49 12.66 14.13
N LEU A 224 -8.44 12.44 14.92
CA LEU A 224 -8.17 11.15 15.54
C LEU A 224 -8.86 11.04 16.91
N VAL A 225 -9.60 9.96 17.10
CA VAL A 225 -10.24 9.62 18.38
C VAL A 225 -9.81 8.22 18.81
N PRO A 226 -9.88 7.88 20.12
CA PRO A 226 -9.59 6.51 20.56
C PRO A 226 -10.48 5.49 19.85
N TRP A 227 -9.87 4.39 19.36
CA TRP A 227 -10.63 3.30 18.76
C TRP A 227 -11.33 2.46 19.83
N ARG A 228 -12.65 2.46 19.75
CA ARG A 228 -13.53 1.59 20.53
C ARG A 228 -14.43 0.82 19.58
N SER A 229 -14.78 -0.41 19.95
CA SER A 229 -15.87 -1.13 19.30
C SER A 229 -17.21 -0.40 19.50
N PRO A 230 -18.26 -0.71 18.75
CA PRO A 230 -19.61 -0.21 19.02
C PRO A 230 -20.07 -0.44 20.46
N GLY A 231 -19.76 -1.61 21.05
CA GLY A 231 -20.03 -1.95 22.45
C GLY A 231 -19.07 -1.34 23.47
N GLY A 232 -18.08 -0.51 23.04
CA GLY A 232 -17.20 0.27 23.91
C GLY A 232 -15.85 -0.36 24.26
N SER A 233 -15.54 -1.57 23.78
CA SER A 233 -14.25 -2.25 24.02
C SER A 233 -13.09 -1.47 23.43
N LYS A 234 -11.98 -1.34 24.19
CA LYS A 234 -10.75 -0.66 23.69
C LYS A 234 -10.05 -1.55 22.67
N MET A 235 -9.99 -1.10 21.44
CA MET A 235 -9.40 -1.81 20.31
C MET A 235 -7.95 -1.38 20.01
N ARG A 236 -7.18 -2.28 19.38
CA ARG A 236 -5.80 -1.95 18.97
C ARG A 236 -5.27 -2.91 17.90
N ILE A 237 -4.64 -2.37 16.85
CA ILE A 237 -3.76 -3.15 15.97
C ILE A 237 -2.48 -3.51 16.73
N ALA A 238 -2.17 -4.78 16.82
CA ALA A 238 -1.00 -5.31 17.52
C ALA A 238 0.20 -5.54 16.58
N ALA A 239 -0.04 -5.80 15.29
CA ALA A 239 1.00 -6.00 14.28
C ALA A 239 0.44 -5.73 12.88
N ALA A 240 1.30 -5.31 11.95
CA ALA A 240 0.96 -5.16 10.53
C ALA A 240 2.04 -5.73 9.61
N TYR A 241 1.59 -6.44 8.57
CA TYR A 241 2.41 -6.97 7.49
C TYR A 241 1.90 -6.44 6.15
N PRO A 242 2.18 -5.17 5.82
CA PRO A 242 1.85 -4.62 4.51
C PRO A 242 2.78 -5.20 3.43
N ARG A 243 2.18 -5.72 2.36
CA ARG A 243 2.89 -6.26 1.20
C ARG A 243 2.69 -5.33 0.01
N TRP A 244 3.79 -4.95 -0.63
CA TRP A 244 3.84 -4.03 -1.78
C TRP A 244 3.05 -2.74 -1.53
N PRO A 245 3.26 -2.10 -0.37
CA PRO A 245 2.46 -0.96 0.04
C PRO A 245 2.97 0.35 -0.53
N TRP A 246 2.09 1.31 -0.67
CA TRP A 246 2.51 2.71 -0.65
C TRP A 246 2.53 3.26 0.78
N SER A 247 3.29 4.30 0.99
CA SER A 247 3.31 5.06 2.25
C SER A 247 2.56 6.39 2.12
N ASP A 248 2.55 6.97 0.94
CA ASP A 248 1.70 8.09 0.52
C ASP A 248 1.39 7.93 -0.98
N LEU A 249 0.13 8.00 -1.34
CA LEU A 249 -0.34 7.63 -2.67
C LEU A 249 0.12 8.62 -3.74
N VAL A 250 0.20 9.92 -3.40
CA VAL A 250 0.65 10.94 -4.36
C VAL A 250 2.10 10.71 -4.75
N SER A 251 3.00 10.51 -3.79
CA SER A 251 4.41 10.27 -4.15
C SER A 251 4.65 8.91 -4.80
N ALA A 252 3.73 7.95 -4.64
CA ALA A 252 3.81 6.66 -5.31
C ALA A 252 3.46 6.78 -6.80
N LEU A 253 2.36 7.48 -7.11
CA LEU A 253 1.81 7.58 -8.47
C LEU A 253 2.30 8.81 -9.25
N ILE A 254 2.77 9.84 -8.55
CA ILE A 254 3.24 11.11 -9.12
C ILE A 254 4.60 11.48 -8.49
N PRO A 255 5.63 10.65 -8.66
CA PRO A 255 6.92 10.86 -8.01
C PRO A 255 7.63 12.12 -8.53
N ASN A 256 8.17 12.93 -7.62
CA ASN A 256 8.94 14.12 -7.99
C ASN A 256 10.46 13.94 -7.90
N GLY A 257 10.94 12.76 -7.48
CA GLY A 257 12.36 12.45 -7.36
C GLY A 257 13.09 13.10 -6.18
N ARG A 258 12.37 13.79 -5.28
CA ARG A 258 12.99 14.56 -4.17
C ARG A 258 13.05 13.81 -2.84
N TYR A 259 12.55 12.57 -2.82
CA TYR A 259 12.63 11.71 -1.65
C TYR A 259 13.83 10.78 -1.75
N LEU A 260 14.80 11.00 -0.87
CA LEU A 260 15.96 10.11 -0.75
C LEU A 260 15.71 9.10 0.39
N ASP A 261 16.35 7.95 0.30
CA ASP A 261 16.28 6.92 1.35
C ASP A 261 16.89 7.35 2.71
N THR A 262 17.62 8.46 2.71
CA THR A 262 18.27 9.03 3.90
C THR A 262 17.60 10.32 4.38
N ALA A 263 16.64 10.87 3.64
CA ALA A 263 15.98 12.12 3.94
C ALA A 263 14.46 11.93 3.93
N VAL A 264 13.82 12.52 4.93
CA VAL A 264 12.37 12.52 5.08
C VAL A 264 11.85 13.90 4.70
N ALA A 265 11.13 13.97 3.58
CA ALA A 265 10.50 15.20 3.13
C ALA A 265 9.27 15.56 3.97
N GLY A 266 8.94 16.83 4.04
CA GLY A 266 7.71 17.32 4.64
C GLY A 266 6.49 17.08 3.75
N PRO A 267 5.27 17.24 4.30
CA PRO A 267 4.03 16.96 3.57
C PRO A 267 3.85 17.77 2.28
N GLU A 268 4.40 18.98 2.24
CA GLU A 268 4.22 19.86 1.08
C GLU A 268 5.16 19.57 -0.09
N GLN A 269 6.20 18.76 0.12
CA GLN A 269 7.18 18.48 -0.93
C GLN A 269 6.66 17.49 -1.98
N SER A 270 5.60 16.74 -1.67
CA SER A 270 4.95 15.84 -2.63
C SER A 270 4.45 16.57 -3.87
N LEU A 271 4.04 17.83 -3.70
CA LEU A 271 3.44 18.64 -4.77
C LEU A 271 4.32 19.82 -5.20
N ARG A 272 5.59 19.88 -4.77
CA ARG A 272 6.48 21.00 -5.10
C ARG A 272 7.90 20.54 -5.45
N PRO A 273 8.26 20.53 -6.72
CA PRO A 273 7.38 20.77 -7.87
C PRO A 273 6.38 19.60 -8.02
N TYR A 274 5.33 19.80 -8.80
CA TYR A 274 4.44 18.71 -9.20
C TYR A 274 5.29 17.55 -9.76
N GLY A 275 4.99 16.33 -9.30
CA GLY A 275 5.73 15.15 -9.75
C GLY A 275 5.40 14.76 -11.19
N VAL A 276 5.96 13.67 -11.65
CA VAL A 276 5.70 13.12 -12.98
C VAL A 276 4.79 11.90 -12.83
N PRO A 277 3.55 11.96 -13.33
CA PRO A 277 2.61 10.84 -13.25
C PRO A 277 3.15 9.57 -13.92
N ILE A 278 2.94 8.43 -13.28
CA ILE A 278 3.19 7.11 -13.87
C ILE A 278 1.94 6.75 -14.68
N SER A 279 1.83 7.30 -15.90
CA SER A 279 0.61 7.30 -16.69
C SER A 279 0.08 5.90 -16.99
N SER A 280 0.95 4.97 -17.39
CA SER A 280 0.50 3.62 -17.74
C SER A 280 -0.21 2.91 -16.58
N PHE A 281 0.31 3.03 -15.35
CA PHE A 281 -0.37 2.49 -14.18
C PHE A 281 -1.62 3.26 -13.79
N LEU A 282 -1.58 4.60 -13.88
CA LEU A 282 -2.76 5.42 -13.59
C LEU A 282 -3.93 5.08 -14.54
N ASP A 283 -3.64 4.93 -15.83
CA ASP A 283 -4.65 4.57 -16.84
C ASP A 283 -5.18 3.15 -16.63
N GLY A 284 -4.27 2.19 -16.40
CA GLY A 284 -4.65 0.80 -16.17
C GLY A 284 -5.49 0.61 -14.89
N LEU A 285 -5.10 1.26 -13.79
CA LEU A 285 -5.85 1.21 -12.53
C LEU A 285 -7.20 1.92 -12.66
N TYR A 286 -7.24 3.10 -13.29
CA TYR A 286 -8.50 3.82 -13.50
C TYR A 286 -9.49 2.97 -14.29
N LEU A 287 -9.05 2.35 -15.39
CA LEU A 287 -9.87 1.46 -16.19
C LEU A 287 -10.33 0.23 -15.41
N THR A 288 -9.44 -0.36 -14.60
CA THR A 288 -9.79 -1.49 -13.73
C THR A 288 -10.90 -1.13 -12.75
N GLY A 289 -10.81 0.04 -12.11
CA GLY A 289 -11.86 0.53 -11.20
C GLY A 289 -13.18 0.84 -11.90
N ALA A 290 -13.13 1.38 -13.13
CA ALA A 290 -14.32 1.64 -13.93
C ALA A 290 -15.06 0.34 -14.33
N VAL A 291 -14.33 -0.75 -14.58
CA VAL A 291 -14.90 -2.04 -14.99
C VAL A 291 -15.35 -2.90 -13.81
N ARG A 292 -14.55 -2.96 -12.77
CA ARG A 292 -14.76 -3.87 -11.63
C ARG A 292 -15.34 -3.21 -10.38
N GLY A 293 -15.23 -1.90 -10.29
CA GLY A 293 -15.59 -1.14 -9.12
C GLY A 293 -16.77 -0.19 -9.37
N TYR A 294 -16.96 0.72 -8.43
CA TYR A 294 -17.93 1.80 -8.50
C TYR A 294 -17.24 3.11 -8.11
N TYR A 295 -17.19 4.07 -9.03
CA TYR A 295 -16.73 5.43 -8.78
C TYR A 295 -17.88 6.35 -8.40
N CYS A 296 -17.63 7.30 -7.52
CA CYS A 296 -18.58 8.36 -7.21
C CYS A 296 -19.00 9.11 -8.48
N GLY A 297 -20.28 9.35 -8.67
CA GLY A 297 -20.83 9.96 -9.89
C GLY A 297 -21.08 8.97 -11.04
N GLY A 298 -20.72 7.67 -10.87
CA GLY A 298 -20.90 6.62 -11.88
C GLY A 298 -19.70 6.45 -12.83
N ALA A 299 -19.74 5.42 -13.70
CA ALA A 299 -18.68 5.16 -14.68
C ALA A 299 -18.97 5.85 -16.01
N PRO A 300 -17.95 6.08 -16.84
CA PRO A 300 -16.69 6.78 -16.57
C PRO A 300 -16.78 8.30 -16.74
N ALA A 301 -17.95 8.89 -16.75
CA ALA A 301 -18.09 10.32 -17.05
C ALA A 301 -19.39 10.99 -16.54
N SER A 302 -20.16 10.42 -15.64
CA SER A 302 -21.25 11.17 -15.03
C SER A 302 -20.73 12.09 -13.93
N PHE A 303 -20.43 13.31 -14.28
CA PHE A 303 -20.17 14.41 -13.36
C PHE A 303 -21.48 15.14 -13.01
N PRO A 304 -21.57 15.69 -11.79
CA PRO A 304 -20.58 15.71 -10.72
C PRO A 304 -20.79 14.61 -9.66
N CYS A 305 -19.70 14.15 -9.03
CA CYS A 305 -19.76 13.40 -7.78
C CYS A 305 -20.31 14.30 -6.65
N ALA A 306 -21.24 13.77 -5.85
CA ALA A 306 -21.77 14.51 -4.70
C ALA A 306 -20.74 14.72 -3.57
N ASP A 307 -19.67 13.93 -3.55
CA ASP A 307 -18.56 14.03 -2.61
C ASP A 307 -17.25 14.33 -3.36
N PRO A 308 -16.84 15.61 -3.45
CA PRO A 308 -15.63 16.00 -4.17
C PRO A 308 -14.34 15.34 -3.67
N GLU A 309 -14.31 14.87 -2.40
CA GLU A 309 -13.14 14.16 -1.85
C GLU A 309 -13.08 12.68 -2.28
N ALA A 310 -14.07 12.19 -3.01
CA ALA A 310 -14.13 10.86 -3.59
C ALA A 310 -14.26 10.86 -5.12
N ASP A 311 -14.12 12.04 -5.76
CA ASP A 311 -14.23 12.18 -7.21
C ASP A 311 -12.92 11.77 -7.91
N ILE A 312 -12.70 10.45 -7.97
CA ILE A 312 -11.52 9.85 -8.63
C ILE A 312 -11.46 10.24 -10.10
N THR A 313 -12.60 10.43 -10.75
CA THR A 313 -12.66 10.82 -12.17
C THR A 313 -12.14 12.24 -12.36
N GLN A 314 -12.53 13.16 -11.49
CA GLN A 314 -12.01 14.53 -11.50
C GLN A 314 -10.52 14.58 -11.11
N ASP A 315 -10.12 13.79 -10.11
CA ASP A 315 -8.71 13.68 -9.70
C ASP A 315 -7.85 13.18 -10.86
N LYS A 316 -8.33 12.16 -11.59
CA LYS A 316 -7.65 11.65 -12.80
C LYS A 316 -7.55 12.73 -13.88
N ALA A 317 -8.61 13.49 -14.13
CA ALA A 317 -8.60 14.59 -15.09
C ALA A 317 -7.57 15.68 -14.71
N TYR A 318 -7.45 16.02 -13.42
CA TYR A 318 -6.41 16.94 -12.96
C TYR A 318 -4.99 16.42 -13.18
N ILE A 319 -4.78 15.13 -12.96
CA ILE A 319 -3.47 14.50 -13.17
C ILE A 319 -3.12 14.45 -14.65
N ASP A 320 -4.08 14.10 -15.50
CA ASP A 320 -3.88 14.00 -16.96
C ASP A 320 -3.61 15.36 -17.61
N ALA A 321 -4.27 16.41 -17.13
CA ALA A 321 -4.01 17.78 -17.58
C ALA A 321 -2.57 18.22 -17.30
N GLY A 322 -1.96 17.69 -16.24
CA GLY A 322 -0.61 18.05 -15.85
C GLY A 322 -0.43 19.53 -15.49
N PRO A 323 0.81 19.99 -15.29
CA PRO A 323 1.08 21.39 -14.94
C PRO A 323 0.93 22.34 -16.15
N PRO A 324 0.52 23.61 -15.91
CA PRO A 324 0.31 24.23 -14.62
C PRO A 324 -0.98 23.76 -13.95
N LEU A 325 -0.91 23.40 -12.67
CA LEU A 325 -2.08 22.96 -11.92
C LEU A 325 -2.99 24.11 -11.53
N SER A 326 -4.31 23.91 -11.62
CA SER A 326 -5.30 24.81 -11.02
C SER A 326 -5.27 24.77 -9.48
N ALA A 327 -5.88 25.73 -8.82
CA ALA A 327 -5.98 25.75 -7.35
C ALA A 327 -6.79 24.55 -6.82
N GLU A 328 -7.82 24.15 -7.57
CA GLU A 328 -8.67 22.99 -7.28
C GLU A 328 -7.85 21.70 -7.39
N ALA A 329 -7.08 21.50 -8.46
CA ALA A 329 -6.19 20.36 -8.64
C ALA A 329 -5.18 20.25 -7.49
N VAL A 330 -4.57 21.38 -7.08
CA VAL A 330 -3.64 21.39 -5.93
C VAL A 330 -4.36 21.01 -4.64
N THR A 331 -5.60 21.45 -4.45
CA THR A 331 -6.40 21.12 -3.27
C THR A 331 -6.75 19.64 -3.23
N ALA A 332 -7.21 19.08 -4.34
CA ALA A 332 -7.53 17.66 -4.49
C ALA A 332 -6.31 16.76 -4.19
N LEU A 333 -5.18 17.03 -4.85
CA LEU A 333 -3.94 16.26 -4.64
C LEU A 333 -3.41 16.36 -3.20
N LYS A 334 -3.57 17.50 -2.53
CA LYS A 334 -3.26 17.62 -1.09
C LYS A 334 -4.23 16.82 -0.23
N GLY A 335 -5.49 16.70 -0.63
CA GLY A 335 -6.48 15.81 -0.03
C GLY A 335 -6.03 14.35 -0.10
N ILE A 336 -5.71 13.89 -1.31
CA ILE A 336 -5.17 12.53 -1.54
C ILE A 336 -3.92 12.30 -0.69
N TYR A 337 -2.95 13.21 -0.69
CA TYR A 337 -1.75 13.08 0.14
C TYR A 337 -2.09 12.88 1.62
N ARG A 338 -3.03 13.65 2.16
CA ARG A 338 -3.36 13.64 3.59
C ARG A 338 -4.16 12.42 4.02
N ASN A 339 -4.98 11.88 3.13
CA ASN A 339 -6.01 10.92 3.47
C ASN A 339 -5.67 9.48 3.05
N HIS A 340 -4.76 9.30 2.07
CA HIS A 340 -4.51 8.01 1.42
C HIS A 340 -3.05 7.56 1.63
N GLY A 341 -2.71 7.18 2.85
CA GLY A 341 -1.41 6.64 3.19
C GLY A 341 -1.08 6.74 4.68
N GLY A 342 -0.33 5.78 5.17
CA GLY A 342 0.05 5.74 6.58
C GLY A 342 1.06 6.84 6.97
N TYR A 343 1.97 7.19 6.05
CA TYR A 343 3.03 8.14 6.36
C TYR A 343 2.55 9.56 6.68
N PRO A 344 1.52 10.14 6.01
CA PRO A 344 0.95 11.43 6.37
C PRO A 344 0.26 11.45 7.74
N LEU A 345 -0.32 10.34 8.18
CA LEU A 345 -1.03 10.26 9.46
C LEU A 345 -0.17 10.64 10.67
N ARG A 346 1.15 10.49 10.58
CA ARG A 346 2.08 10.88 11.65
C ARG A 346 2.09 12.37 12.00
N PHE A 347 1.58 13.22 11.12
CA PHE A 347 1.51 14.67 11.33
C PHE A 347 0.21 15.10 12.02
N LEU A 348 -0.76 14.21 12.13
CA LEU A 348 -2.02 14.55 12.80
C LEU A 348 -1.79 14.73 14.30
N LYS A 349 -2.53 15.67 14.88
CA LYS A 349 -2.61 15.80 16.33
C LYS A 349 -3.07 14.47 16.91
N GLU A 350 -2.42 14.02 17.99
CA GLU A 350 -2.74 12.77 18.67
C GLU A 350 -2.43 11.47 17.86
N ALA A 351 -1.55 11.59 16.85
CA ALA A 351 -1.07 10.41 16.12
C ALA A 351 -0.43 9.39 17.06
N ALA A 352 -0.83 8.14 16.92
CA ALA A 352 -0.26 7.04 17.69
C ALA A 352 1.18 6.72 17.22
N LYS A 353 1.96 6.06 18.11
CA LYS A 353 3.13 5.31 17.61
C LYS A 353 2.61 4.13 16.79
N PRO A 354 3.11 3.90 15.56
CA PRO A 354 2.64 2.79 14.75
C PRO A 354 2.74 1.43 15.45
N ALA A 355 1.91 0.50 15.07
CA ALA A 355 2.04 -0.89 15.44
C ALA A 355 3.39 -1.46 14.95
N PRO A 356 3.89 -2.57 15.52
CA PRO A 356 4.99 -3.32 14.93
C PRO A 356 4.75 -3.60 13.46
N LEU A 357 5.77 -3.36 12.60
CA LEU A 357 5.70 -3.44 11.15
C LEU A 357 6.74 -4.42 10.60
N LEU A 358 6.28 -5.36 9.79
CA LEU A 358 7.12 -6.10 8.85
C LEU A 358 6.68 -5.70 7.44
N ILE A 359 7.48 -4.90 6.74
CA ILE A 359 7.10 -4.36 5.43
C ILE A 359 7.76 -5.18 4.33
N GLU A 360 6.97 -5.73 3.42
CA GLU A 360 7.45 -6.39 2.21
C GLU A 360 7.31 -5.45 1.02
N SER A 361 8.39 -5.29 0.23
CA SER A 361 8.40 -4.44 -0.96
C SER A 361 9.31 -5.03 -2.02
N GLY A 362 9.00 -4.78 -3.29
CA GLY A 362 9.70 -5.33 -4.43
C GLY A 362 10.79 -4.43 -4.99
N PHE A 363 11.94 -5.01 -5.35
CA PHE A 363 12.97 -4.32 -6.12
C PHE A 363 12.55 -4.07 -7.57
N THR A 364 11.71 -4.92 -8.10
CA THR A 364 11.20 -4.86 -9.48
C THR A 364 9.77 -4.30 -9.54
N ASP A 365 9.25 -3.84 -8.40
CA ASP A 365 7.96 -3.17 -8.31
C ASP A 365 8.06 -1.71 -8.78
N GLU A 366 7.50 -1.41 -9.93
CA GLU A 366 7.53 -0.07 -10.52
C GLU A 366 6.23 0.72 -10.28
N LEU A 367 5.23 0.11 -9.62
CA LEU A 367 4.03 0.82 -9.16
C LEU A 367 4.25 1.41 -7.76
N PHE A 368 4.70 0.58 -6.82
CA PHE A 368 5.02 1.00 -5.45
C PHE A 368 6.46 0.63 -5.09
N PRO A 369 7.44 1.37 -5.64
CA PRO A 369 8.85 1.06 -5.46
C PRO A 369 9.29 1.07 -3.99
N ILE A 370 10.47 0.49 -3.73
CA ILE A 370 10.99 0.31 -2.35
C ILE A 370 11.12 1.61 -1.54
N GLU A 371 11.21 2.78 -2.19
CA GLU A 371 11.22 4.06 -1.47
C GLU A 371 9.98 4.28 -0.61
N GLN A 372 8.85 3.68 -0.94
CA GLN A 372 7.64 3.75 -0.12
C GLN A 372 7.86 3.06 1.22
N ALA A 373 8.46 1.87 1.23
CA ALA A 373 8.83 1.14 2.43
C ALA A 373 9.98 1.80 3.19
N LEU A 374 11.03 2.24 2.47
CA LEU A 374 12.21 2.89 3.05
C LEU A 374 11.88 4.20 3.76
N ARG A 375 10.91 4.97 3.25
CA ARG A 375 10.45 6.21 3.88
C ARG A 375 9.91 5.96 5.29
N VAL A 376 9.04 4.98 5.44
CA VAL A 376 8.48 4.59 6.73
C VAL A 376 9.54 4.02 7.65
N TYR A 377 10.34 3.09 7.15
CA TYR A 377 11.44 2.49 7.88
C TYR A 377 12.44 3.55 8.38
N GLY A 378 12.90 4.43 7.50
CA GLY A 378 13.85 5.51 7.82
C GLY A 378 13.30 6.47 8.86
N TYR A 379 12.03 6.88 8.72
CA TYR A 379 11.34 7.74 9.68
C TYR A 379 11.30 7.12 11.09
N LEU A 380 10.86 5.87 11.20
CA LEU A 380 10.71 5.20 12.48
C LEU A 380 12.07 4.96 13.14
N ARG A 381 13.06 4.49 12.37
CA ARG A 381 14.42 4.21 12.88
C ARG A 381 15.21 5.46 13.26
N LYS A 382 14.94 6.60 12.64
CA LYS A 382 15.53 7.90 13.01
C LYS A 382 15.01 8.38 14.37
N ARG A 383 13.73 8.14 14.66
CA ARG A 383 13.09 8.55 15.92
C ARG A 383 13.40 7.60 17.07
N ASP A 384 13.44 6.32 16.78
CA ASP A 384 13.72 5.27 17.77
C ASP A 384 14.47 4.12 17.11
N ARG A 385 15.74 3.93 17.52
CA ARG A 385 16.59 2.83 17.02
C ARG A 385 16.06 1.44 17.40
N LYS A 386 15.14 1.35 18.37
CA LYS A 386 14.46 0.12 18.79
C LYS A 386 13.05 -0.01 18.21
N ALA A 387 12.64 0.93 17.33
CA ALA A 387 11.32 0.84 16.68
C ALA A 387 11.11 -0.56 16.09
N PRO A 388 9.97 -1.20 16.36
CA PRO A 388 9.69 -2.56 15.90
C PRO A 388 9.27 -2.54 14.43
N VAL A 389 10.20 -2.18 13.56
CA VAL A 389 10.03 -2.18 12.09
C VAL A 389 11.14 -3.01 11.46
N ALA A 390 10.76 -3.88 10.51
CA ALA A 390 11.67 -4.67 9.69
C ALA A 390 11.25 -4.63 8.23
N LEU A 391 12.20 -4.90 7.31
CA LEU A 391 11.97 -4.92 5.87
C LEU A 391 12.27 -6.30 5.29
N GLN A 392 11.48 -6.69 4.30
CA GLN A 392 11.71 -7.80 3.37
C GLN A 392 11.71 -7.24 1.96
N LEU A 393 12.82 -7.43 1.22
CA LEU A 393 13.03 -6.86 -0.11
C LEU A 393 13.51 -7.95 -1.07
N GLY A 394 12.94 -7.99 -2.27
CA GLY A 394 13.32 -9.00 -3.27
C GLY A 394 12.69 -8.76 -4.63
N ASP A 395 12.80 -9.73 -5.51
CA ASP A 395 12.19 -9.73 -6.84
C ASP A 395 10.70 -10.09 -6.74
N LEU A 396 9.95 -9.15 -6.22
CA LEU A 396 8.53 -9.25 -5.88
C LEU A 396 7.80 -7.99 -6.36
N GLY A 397 6.48 -8.04 -6.36
CA GLY A 397 5.64 -6.86 -6.54
C GLY A 397 4.69 -6.97 -7.72
N HIS A 398 4.29 -5.82 -8.22
CA HIS A 398 3.43 -5.68 -9.39
C HIS A 398 4.16 -6.11 -10.68
N SER A 399 3.70 -5.66 -11.82
CA SER A 399 4.33 -5.95 -13.12
C SER A 399 5.85 -5.78 -13.08
N ARG A 400 6.56 -6.69 -13.67
CA ARG A 400 8.00 -6.93 -13.69
C ARG A 400 8.58 -7.64 -12.46
N GLY A 401 7.85 -7.79 -11.36
CA GLY A 401 8.26 -8.70 -10.29
C GLY A 401 8.13 -10.16 -10.75
N SER A 402 9.20 -10.95 -10.63
CA SER A 402 9.15 -12.39 -10.97
C SER A 402 8.31 -13.18 -9.97
N ASN A 403 8.09 -12.65 -8.78
CA ASN A 403 7.25 -13.24 -7.72
C ASN A 403 7.53 -14.73 -7.48
N LYS A 404 8.81 -15.09 -7.48
CA LYS A 404 9.27 -16.50 -7.43
C LYS A 404 8.69 -17.23 -6.21
N PRO A 405 8.18 -18.45 -6.39
CA PRO A 405 7.55 -19.23 -5.32
C PRO A 405 8.44 -19.36 -4.07
N ALA A 406 9.70 -19.71 -4.23
CA ALA A 406 10.64 -19.88 -3.12
C ALA A 406 10.81 -18.60 -2.26
N LEU A 407 10.82 -17.42 -2.89
CA LEU A 407 10.94 -16.15 -2.20
C LEU A 407 9.66 -15.80 -1.44
N ASN A 408 8.50 -15.95 -2.09
CA ASN A 408 7.20 -15.78 -1.45
C ASN A 408 7.04 -16.72 -0.24
N HIS A 409 7.39 -18.00 -0.39
CA HIS A 409 7.35 -18.98 0.70
C HIS A 409 8.22 -18.52 1.89
N PHE A 410 9.43 -18.09 1.61
CA PHE A 410 10.38 -17.65 2.65
C PHE A 410 9.85 -16.41 3.40
N PHE A 411 9.30 -15.44 2.70
CA PHE A 411 8.78 -14.21 3.32
C PHE A 411 7.46 -14.44 4.07
N ASN A 412 6.56 -15.25 3.52
CA ASN A 412 5.30 -15.62 4.18
C ASN A 412 5.55 -16.39 5.49
N GLU A 413 6.56 -17.27 5.52
CA GLU A 413 6.97 -17.96 6.75
C GLU A 413 7.51 -16.97 7.82
N GLN A 414 8.24 -15.94 7.41
CA GLN A 414 8.68 -14.89 8.34
C GLN A 414 7.49 -14.09 8.88
N ALA A 415 6.51 -13.78 8.02
CA ALA A 415 5.27 -13.10 8.43
C ALA A 415 4.46 -13.93 9.42
N ALA A 416 4.34 -15.24 9.20
CA ALA A 416 3.65 -16.13 10.14
C ALA A 416 4.32 -16.11 11.52
N ARG A 417 5.66 -16.17 11.57
CA ARG A 417 6.40 -16.05 12.83
C ARG A 417 6.27 -14.68 13.47
N PHE A 418 6.23 -13.61 12.67
CA PHE A 418 6.02 -12.26 13.15
C PHE A 418 4.64 -12.12 13.82
N PHE A 419 3.57 -12.61 13.21
CA PHE A 419 2.24 -12.62 13.81
C PHE A 419 2.18 -13.48 15.08
N ALA A 420 2.80 -14.65 15.08
CA ALA A 420 2.83 -15.50 16.28
C ALA A 420 3.45 -14.79 17.50
N VAL A 421 4.54 -14.01 17.27
CA VAL A 421 5.17 -13.23 18.35
C VAL A 421 4.23 -12.13 18.86
N HIS A 422 3.60 -11.37 17.96
CA HIS A 422 2.85 -10.18 18.34
C HIS A 422 1.39 -10.44 18.76
N LEU A 423 0.79 -11.56 18.32
CA LEU A 423 -0.62 -11.87 18.53
C LEU A 423 -0.85 -13.04 19.49
N GLN A 424 0.07 -14.01 19.51
CA GLN A 424 -0.06 -15.23 20.34
C GLN A 424 0.99 -15.30 21.46
N GLY A 425 1.91 -14.32 21.53
CA GLY A 425 2.94 -14.27 22.59
C GLY A 425 4.09 -15.26 22.43
N ALA A 426 4.36 -15.74 21.20
CA ALA A 426 5.53 -16.56 20.94
C ALA A 426 6.82 -15.79 21.30
N LYS A 427 7.75 -16.46 21.99
CA LYS A 427 8.95 -15.80 22.53
C LYS A 427 10.02 -15.48 21.46
N LYS A 428 10.00 -16.14 20.32
CA LYS A 428 11.01 -16.04 19.25
C LYS A 428 10.37 -16.16 17.87
N GLY A 429 11.07 -15.67 16.84
CA GLY A 429 10.72 -15.89 15.43
C GLY A 429 10.47 -14.63 14.61
N ALA A 430 10.09 -13.51 15.23
CA ALA A 430 9.96 -12.26 14.50
C ALA A 430 11.35 -11.71 14.10
N PRO A 431 11.46 -11.01 12.95
CA PRO A 431 12.65 -10.25 12.60
C PRO A 431 13.00 -9.24 13.70
N ALA A 432 14.29 -9.06 13.95
CA ALA A 432 14.76 -8.10 14.96
C ALA A 432 14.39 -6.65 14.56
N PRO A 433 14.15 -5.74 15.52
CA PRO A 433 13.92 -4.33 15.24
C PRO A 433 15.01 -3.73 14.36
N GLY A 434 14.63 -3.20 13.21
CA GLY A 434 15.54 -2.64 12.21
C GLY A 434 16.21 -3.67 11.30
N GLN A 435 15.84 -4.94 11.35
CA GLN A 435 16.35 -5.92 10.41
C GLN A 435 15.86 -5.62 8.99
N VAL A 436 16.79 -5.70 8.05
CA VAL A 436 16.51 -5.72 6.61
C VAL A 436 16.96 -7.08 6.09
N THR A 437 16.05 -7.77 5.42
CA THR A 437 16.30 -9.03 4.72
C THR A 437 16.08 -8.77 3.23
N ALA A 438 17.05 -9.10 2.37
CA ALA A 438 16.94 -8.84 0.93
C ALA A 438 17.55 -9.98 0.11
N THR A 439 17.04 -10.16 -1.11
CA THR A 439 17.59 -11.05 -2.14
C THR A 439 18.01 -10.26 -3.37
N LEU A 440 18.80 -10.86 -4.26
CA LEU A 440 19.09 -10.31 -5.57
C LEU A 440 18.17 -10.95 -6.60
N THR A 441 17.66 -10.13 -7.50
CA THR A 441 17.02 -10.57 -8.74
C THR A 441 18.03 -11.34 -9.60
N THR A 442 17.60 -12.45 -10.15
CA THR A 442 18.41 -13.27 -11.06
C THR A 442 17.73 -13.41 -12.40
N CYS A 443 18.51 -13.36 -13.45
CA CYS A 443 18.10 -13.61 -14.83
C CYS A 443 18.86 -14.82 -15.41
N PRO A 444 18.16 -15.71 -16.12
CA PRO A 444 16.72 -15.73 -16.39
C PRO A 444 15.87 -15.92 -15.12
N SER A 445 14.57 -15.63 -15.22
CA SER A 445 13.65 -15.57 -14.07
C SER A 445 13.34 -16.93 -13.41
N ASP A 446 13.65 -18.04 -14.07
CA ASP A 446 13.53 -19.40 -13.54
C ASP A 446 14.66 -19.76 -12.54
N GLN A 447 15.74 -18.98 -12.51
CA GLN A 447 16.84 -19.20 -11.58
C GLN A 447 16.49 -18.73 -10.17
N PRO A 448 16.89 -19.47 -9.11
CA PRO A 448 16.67 -19.05 -7.73
C PRO A 448 17.31 -17.71 -7.42
N ASP A 449 16.64 -16.90 -6.61
CA ASP A 449 17.21 -15.64 -6.12
C ASP A 449 18.43 -15.88 -5.24
N ILE A 450 19.42 -14.99 -5.35
CA ILE A 450 20.63 -15.05 -4.54
C ILE A 450 20.37 -14.37 -3.19
N GLY A 451 20.63 -15.07 -2.11
CA GLY A 451 20.42 -14.57 -0.74
C GLY A 451 19.80 -15.61 0.18
N PRO A 452 19.12 -15.23 1.28
CA PRO A 452 18.89 -13.84 1.72
C PRO A 452 20.09 -13.19 2.39
N PHE A 453 20.29 -11.90 2.14
CA PHE A 453 21.23 -11.04 2.87
C PHE A 453 20.50 -10.35 4.00
N LYS A 454 21.15 -10.26 5.20
CA LYS A 454 20.53 -9.67 6.38
C LYS A 454 21.46 -8.66 7.05
N ALA A 455 20.89 -7.54 7.50
CA ALA A 455 21.59 -6.54 8.31
C ALA A 455 20.63 -5.85 9.28
N ILE A 456 21.15 -5.31 10.39
CA ILE A 456 20.41 -4.40 11.26
C ILE A 456 20.66 -2.97 10.80
N GLY A 457 19.79 -2.46 9.94
CA GLY A 457 19.88 -1.13 9.35
C GLY A 457 20.14 -1.15 7.85
N TRP A 458 19.41 -0.31 7.11
CA TRP A 458 19.46 -0.21 5.66
C TRP A 458 20.88 -0.01 5.12
N LYS A 459 21.58 1.02 5.60
CA LYS A 459 22.96 1.31 5.16
C LYS A 459 23.96 0.20 5.45
N LYS A 460 23.71 -0.66 6.45
CA LYS A 460 24.61 -1.78 6.76
C LYS A 460 24.45 -2.95 5.80
N LEU A 461 23.32 -3.02 5.09
CA LEU A 461 23.09 -4.03 4.07
C LEU A 461 24.03 -3.83 2.86
N HIS A 462 24.31 -2.57 2.50
CA HIS A 462 25.09 -2.19 1.32
C HIS A 462 26.24 -1.22 1.65
N PRO A 463 27.28 -1.66 2.34
CA PRO A 463 28.36 -0.78 2.80
C PRO A 463 29.36 -0.38 1.70
N GLY A 464 29.29 -0.99 0.51
CA GLY A 464 30.13 -0.69 -0.63
C GLY A 464 29.49 0.27 -1.61
N ALA A 465 30.27 0.71 -2.61
CA ALA A 465 29.79 1.53 -3.70
C ALA A 465 30.55 1.25 -5.00
N PHE A 466 29.81 1.24 -6.12
CA PHE A 466 30.37 1.37 -7.46
C PHE A 466 30.00 2.76 -7.98
N SER A 467 30.98 3.55 -8.42
CA SER A 467 30.72 4.92 -8.84
C SER A 467 31.42 5.24 -10.17
N PHE A 468 30.75 6.06 -10.97
CA PHE A 468 31.29 6.65 -12.18
C PHE A 468 30.75 8.05 -12.38
N GLY A 469 31.32 8.79 -13.32
CA GLY A 469 30.87 10.13 -13.62
C GLY A 469 31.58 10.73 -14.81
N ARG A 470 31.13 11.92 -15.20
CA ARG A 470 31.67 12.70 -16.31
C ARG A 470 31.59 14.19 -16.00
N THR A 471 32.64 14.92 -16.24
CA THR A 471 32.67 16.40 -16.10
C THR A 471 32.12 17.12 -17.34
N LYS A 472 32.33 16.54 -18.54
CA LYS A 472 31.85 17.09 -19.81
C LYS A 472 30.34 17.23 -19.81
N SER A 473 29.86 18.35 -20.37
CA SER A 473 28.43 18.59 -20.51
C SER A 473 27.83 17.72 -21.61
N GLU A 474 26.66 17.15 -21.29
CA GLU A 474 25.75 16.51 -22.24
C GLU A 474 24.41 17.23 -22.18
N GLU A 475 23.62 17.12 -23.24
CA GLU A 475 22.31 17.77 -23.34
C GLU A 475 21.24 16.79 -23.81
N PHE A 476 20.04 16.92 -23.32
CA PHE A 476 18.87 16.22 -23.81
C PHE A 476 17.64 17.13 -23.78
N THR A 477 16.61 16.75 -24.53
CA THR A 477 15.40 17.56 -24.69
C THR A 477 14.14 16.76 -24.32
N SER A 478 13.01 17.46 -24.21
CA SER A 478 11.69 16.86 -24.02
C SER A 478 11.27 15.88 -25.14
N ALA A 479 11.90 15.97 -26.32
CA ALA A 479 11.68 15.05 -27.44
C ALA A 479 12.64 13.85 -27.42
N GLY A 480 13.58 13.78 -26.46
CA GLY A 480 14.55 12.70 -26.36
C GLY A 480 13.93 11.39 -25.88
N GLY A 481 14.50 10.29 -26.37
CA GLY A 481 14.05 8.94 -26.09
C GLY A 481 13.41 8.25 -27.29
N ASN A 482 13.35 6.93 -27.24
CA ASN A 482 12.73 6.09 -28.25
C ASN A 482 11.39 5.53 -27.72
N PRO A 483 10.23 5.91 -28.28
CA PRO A 483 8.93 5.44 -27.82
C PRO A 483 8.76 3.90 -27.90
N THR A 484 9.41 3.26 -28.88
CA THR A 484 9.37 1.80 -29.02
C THR A 484 10.08 1.14 -27.83
N VAL A 485 11.28 1.60 -27.48
CA VAL A 485 12.02 1.11 -26.31
C VAL A 485 11.25 1.39 -25.02
N ALA A 486 10.70 2.60 -24.88
CA ALA A 486 9.89 2.96 -23.72
C ALA A 486 8.69 2.02 -23.55
N ARG A 487 7.97 1.73 -24.65
CA ARG A 487 6.83 0.83 -24.67
C ARG A 487 7.23 -0.63 -24.37
N GLU A 488 8.36 -1.08 -24.88
CA GLU A 488 8.83 -2.46 -24.64
C GLU A 488 9.11 -2.75 -23.17
N PHE A 489 9.51 -1.74 -22.40
CA PHE A 489 9.78 -1.83 -20.98
C PHE A 489 8.66 -1.23 -20.10
N ASP A 490 7.51 -0.90 -20.69
CA ASP A 490 6.35 -0.47 -19.93
C ASP A 490 5.69 -1.67 -19.25
N PRO A 491 5.46 -1.62 -17.93
CA PRO A 491 4.94 -2.76 -17.18
C PRO A 491 3.45 -3.03 -17.40
N VAL A 492 2.71 -2.12 -18.05
CA VAL A 492 1.27 -2.26 -18.35
C VAL A 492 1.03 -2.56 -19.81
N PHE A 493 1.69 -1.85 -20.71
CA PHE A 493 1.48 -1.96 -22.15
C PHE A 493 2.57 -2.73 -22.90
N GLY A 494 3.67 -3.08 -22.23
CA GLY A 494 4.83 -3.75 -22.80
C GLY A 494 5.08 -5.13 -22.20
N THR A 495 6.02 -5.23 -21.28
CA THR A 495 6.43 -6.51 -20.68
C THR A 495 6.26 -6.54 -19.18
N THR A 496 5.86 -7.70 -18.67
CA THR A 496 5.89 -8.00 -17.23
C THR A 496 7.20 -8.67 -16.78
N GLU A 497 8.15 -8.91 -17.69
CA GLU A 497 9.38 -9.64 -17.39
C GLU A 497 10.50 -8.71 -16.92
N ALA A 498 11.03 -8.96 -15.72
CA ALA A 498 12.20 -8.25 -15.20
C ALA A 498 13.49 -8.53 -16.01
N CYS A 499 13.57 -9.71 -16.63
CA CYS A 499 14.76 -10.20 -17.35
C CYS A 499 14.74 -9.92 -18.86
N LYS A 500 13.79 -9.12 -19.36
CA LYS A 500 13.75 -8.77 -20.78
C LYS A 500 15.01 -8.02 -21.21
N THR A 501 15.58 -8.44 -22.32
CA THR A 501 16.69 -7.77 -23.00
C THR A 501 16.30 -7.28 -24.38
N ILE A 502 16.96 -6.23 -24.85
CA ILE A 502 16.91 -5.75 -26.23
C ILE A 502 18.33 -5.60 -26.76
N ALA A 503 18.50 -5.42 -28.08
CA ALA A 503 19.78 -5.03 -28.64
C ALA A 503 20.25 -3.68 -28.07
N GLU A 504 21.57 -3.52 -27.90
CA GLU A 504 22.17 -2.27 -27.43
C GLU A 504 21.71 -1.10 -28.28
N ASN A 505 21.15 -0.08 -27.66
CA ASN A 505 20.55 1.05 -28.34
C ASN A 505 20.87 2.36 -27.59
N SER A 506 21.45 3.31 -28.31
CA SER A 506 21.60 4.69 -27.88
C SER A 506 20.47 5.53 -28.48
N GLU A 507 19.58 6.00 -27.62
CA GLU A 507 18.39 6.74 -28.05
C GLU A 507 18.73 8.20 -28.44
N PRO A 508 18.03 8.77 -29.43
CA PRO A 508 18.28 10.15 -29.87
C PRO A 508 17.94 11.16 -28.76
N ASN A 509 18.65 12.29 -28.77
CA ASN A 509 18.43 13.36 -27.78
C ASN A 509 18.42 12.89 -26.32
N ALA A 510 19.23 11.88 -26.01
CA ALA A 510 19.44 11.35 -24.67
C ALA A 510 20.90 11.56 -24.25
N ALA A 511 21.13 11.81 -22.97
CA ALA A 511 22.49 11.86 -22.43
C ALA A 511 22.86 10.48 -21.87
N LEU A 512 23.98 9.92 -22.34
CA LEU A 512 24.45 8.58 -22.00
C LEU A 512 25.76 8.61 -21.25
N TYR A 513 25.80 7.97 -20.09
CA TYR A 513 26.97 7.86 -19.23
C TYR A 513 27.21 6.40 -18.87
N GLY A 514 28.45 5.94 -18.97
CA GLY A 514 28.72 4.54 -18.71
C GLY A 514 30.11 4.24 -18.19
N ARG A 515 30.23 3.05 -17.60
CA ARG A 515 31.50 2.49 -17.14
C ARG A 515 31.53 0.98 -17.32
N LYS A 516 32.64 0.46 -17.85
CA LYS A 516 32.90 -0.99 -17.91
C LYS A 516 33.12 -1.57 -16.52
N VAL A 517 32.53 -2.73 -16.28
CA VAL A 517 32.65 -3.49 -15.04
C VAL A 517 33.93 -4.32 -15.06
N GLY A 518 35.00 -3.83 -14.43
CA GLY A 518 36.27 -4.54 -14.35
C GLY A 518 36.23 -5.77 -13.45
N LYS A 519 35.45 -5.69 -12.36
CA LYS A 519 35.16 -6.78 -11.43
C LYS A 519 33.67 -6.77 -11.14
N GLY A 520 33.01 -7.92 -11.30
CA GLY A 520 31.59 -8.03 -11.01
C GLY A 520 31.22 -7.59 -9.60
N PHE A 521 30.06 -6.99 -9.43
CA PHE A 521 29.55 -6.51 -8.16
C PHE A 521 28.01 -6.70 -8.07
N ALA A 522 27.48 -6.66 -6.86
CA ALA A 522 26.05 -6.70 -6.62
C ALA A 522 25.55 -5.34 -6.15
N LEU A 523 24.71 -4.70 -6.95
CA LEU A 523 23.86 -3.57 -6.55
C LEU A 523 22.91 -4.07 -5.45
N MET A 524 22.72 -3.29 -4.42
CA MET A 524 21.74 -3.55 -3.36
C MET A 524 21.23 -2.22 -2.85
N GLY A 525 20.16 -1.72 -3.46
CA GLY A 525 19.56 -0.46 -3.04
C GLY A 525 19.37 0.54 -4.16
N ARG A 526 19.22 1.81 -3.81
CA ARG A 526 18.83 2.90 -4.70
C ARG A 526 20.05 3.60 -5.30
N THR A 527 20.16 3.59 -6.62
CA THR A 527 21.21 4.33 -7.35
C THR A 527 21.02 5.82 -7.16
N THR A 528 22.08 6.52 -6.75
CA THR A 528 22.07 7.98 -6.55
C THR A 528 22.73 8.68 -7.73
N VAL A 529 22.04 9.67 -8.30
CA VAL A 529 22.52 10.57 -9.34
C VAL A 529 22.71 11.97 -8.77
N ARG A 530 23.92 12.52 -8.91
CA ARG A 530 24.25 13.91 -8.59
C ARG A 530 24.76 14.60 -9.83
N ALA A 531 24.29 15.80 -10.10
CA ALA A 531 24.72 16.57 -11.25
C ALA A 531 24.59 18.07 -11.02
N GLN A 532 25.33 18.85 -11.83
CA GLN A 532 25.06 20.26 -12.06
C GLN A 532 24.18 20.34 -13.31
N ILE A 533 23.04 20.98 -13.21
CA ILE A 533 22.11 21.16 -14.35
C ILE A 533 21.87 22.63 -14.68
N SER A 534 21.42 22.86 -15.90
CA SER A 534 20.78 24.08 -16.35
C SER A 534 19.63 23.69 -17.28
N SER A 535 18.40 24.10 -16.96
CA SER A 535 17.23 23.79 -17.77
C SER A 535 16.59 25.03 -18.34
N THR A 536 16.03 24.90 -19.54
CA THR A 536 15.15 25.89 -20.16
C THR A 536 13.72 25.35 -20.18
N GLY A 537 12.74 26.20 -20.45
CA GLY A 537 11.34 25.79 -20.49
C GLY A 537 10.69 25.68 -19.12
N GLN A 538 9.48 25.13 -19.10
CA GLN A 538 8.66 25.00 -17.92
C GLN A 538 8.22 23.53 -17.72
N ASN A 539 8.00 23.16 -16.46
CA ASN A 539 7.45 21.85 -16.09
C ASN A 539 8.21 20.66 -16.70
N GLY A 540 9.54 20.78 -16.80
CA GLY A 540 10.39 19.74 -17.35
C GLY A 540 10.63 18.58 -16.38
N GLN A 541 11.26 17.54 -16.91
CA GLN A 541 11.59 16.34 -16.15
C GLN A 541 12.91 15.72 -16.60
N ILE A 542 13.54 14.98 -15.71
CA ILE A 542 14.68 14.12 -16.01
C ILE A 542 14.26 12.69 -15.71
N VAL A 543 14.06 11.89 -16.73
CA VAL A 543 13.91 10.44 -16.57
C VAL A 543 15.30 9.80 -16.61
N ALA A 544 15.55 8.86 -15.71
CA ALA A 544 16.79 8.11 -15.65
C ALA A 544 16.51 6.62 -15.79
N ARG A 545 17.21 5.94 -16.68
CA ARG A 545 17.22 4.48 -16.83
C ARG A 545 18.62 3.95 -16.57
N LEU A 546 18.74 2.93 -15.75
CA LEU A 546 19.98 2.22 -15.45
C LEU A 546 19.97 0.88 -16.22
N TRP A 547 20.96 0.68 -17.06
CA TRP A 547 21.08 -0.48 -17.92
C TRP A 547 22.28 -1.34 -17.55
N ASP A 548 22.13 -2.65 -17.66
CA ASP A 548 23.23 -3.60 -17.78
C ASP A 548 23.41 -3.97 -19.24
N VAL A 549 24.56 -3.63 -19.81
CA VAL A 549 24.89 -3.90 -21.21
C VAL A 549 25.94 -4.98 -21.26
N SER A 550 25.59 -6.11 -21.88
CA SER A 550 26.47 -7.26 -22.02
C SER A 550 27.57 -7.04 -23.06
N PRO A 551 28.66 -7.82 -23.02
CA PRO A 551 29.68 -7.78 -24.06
C PRO A 551 29.16 -8.17 -25.48
N GLU A 552 28.08 -8.95 -25.52
CA GLU A 552 27.44 -9.43 -26.73
C GLU A 552 26.51 -8.38 -27.38
N GLY A 553 26.39 -7.18 -26.78
CA GLY A 553 25.58 -6.09 -27.30
C GLY A 553 24.08 -6.19 -26.99
N THR A 554 23.72 -6.80 -25.86
CA THR A 554 22.34 -6.74 -25.34
C THR A 554 22.27 -5.86 -24.11
N GLN A 555 21.12 -5.24 -23.87
CA GLN A 555 20.88 -4.41 -22.69
C GLN A 555 19.63 -4.82 -21.95
N LEU A 556 19.72 -4.83 -20.60
CA LEU A 556 18.66 -5.12 -19.67
C LEU A 556 18.38 -3.90 -18.79
N LEU A 557 17.11 -3.53 -18.63
CA LEU A 557 16.72 -2.44 -17.73
C LEU A 557 16.79 -2.92 -16.27
N VAL A 558 17.78 -2.41 -15.53
CA VAL A 558 17.98 -2.76 -14.13
C VAL A 558 17.11 -1.90 -13.21
N ASP A 559 17.01 -0.60 -13.49
CA ASP A 559 16.36 0.36 -12.59
C ASP A 559 15.94 1.61 -13.36
N ARG A 560 14.92 2.30 -12.89
CA ARG A 560 14.54 3.61 -13.43
C ARG A 560 14.14 4.57 -12.32
N GLY A 561 13.98 5.84 -12.66
CA GLY A 561 13.47 6.86 -11.75
C GLY A 561 13.29 8.19 -12.49
N VAL A 562 12.69 9.15 -11.80
CA VAL A 562 12.38 10.45 -12.38
C VAL A 562 12.69 11.58 -11.39
N TYR A 563 13.02 12.76 -11.93
CA TYR A 563 13.16 14.00 -11.19
C TYR A 563 12.38 15.11 -11.89
N ALA A 564 11.38 15.65 -11.22
CA ALA A 564 10.61 16.79 -11.73
C ALA A 564 11.38 18.10 -11.52
N LEU A 565 11.49 18.90 -12.58
CA LEU A 565 12.22 20.17 -12.59
C LEU A 565 11.32 21.33 -12.15
N ASN A 566 11.89 22.30 -11.43
CA ASN A 566 11.31 23.64 -11.36
C ASN A 566 11.54 24.36 -12.70
N ASN A 567 10.69 25.36 -12.99
CA ASN A 567 10.84 26.17 -14.19
C ASN A 567 12.19 26.89 -14.22
N GLY A 568 12.95 26.72 -15.30
CA GLY A 568 14.28 27.30 -15.46
C GLY A 568 15.28 26.86 -14.38
N GLN A 569 15.15 25.65 -13.86
CA GLN A 569 16.01 25.18 -12.78
C GLN A 569 17.46 25.09 -13.19
N SER A 570 18.34 25.67 -12.40
CA SER A 570 19.78 25.53 -12.53
C SER A 570 20.42 25.24 -11.17
N GLY A 571 21.64 24.68 -11.19
CA GLY A 571 22.36 24.35 -9.98
C GLY A 571 22.52 22.86 -9.75
N ARG A 572 22.96 22.51 -8.53
CA ARG A 572 23.19 21.13 -8.14
C ARG A 572 21.89 20.41 -7.80
N ILE A 573 21.72 19.21 -8.34
CA ILE A 573 20.63 18.30 -8.00
C ILE A 573 21.18 16.98 -7.47
N GLU A 574 20.35 16.31 -6.68
CA GLU A 574 20.53 14.95 -6.22
C GLU A 574 19.18 14.23 -6.23
N PHE A 575 19.13 13.06 -6.87
CA PHE A 575 17.96 12.20 -6.85
C PHE A 575 18.36 10.73 -6.87
N GLN A 576 17.42 9.85 -6.58
CA GLN A 576 17.63 8.41 -6.59
C GLN A 576 16.63 7.72 -7.51
N LEU A 577 17.08 6.66 -8.18
CA LEU A 577 16.23 5.73 -8.88
C LEU A 577 15.43 4.89 -7.88
N HIS A 578 14.48 4.08 -8.35
CA HIS A 578 13.64 3.25 -7.47
C HIS A 578 14.45 2.27 -6.61
N GLY A 579 15.49 1.67 -7.20
CA GLY A 579 16.40 0.77 -6.51
C GLY A 579 16.20 -0.69 -6.91
N ASN A 580 17.30 -1.46 -6.84
CA ASN A 580 17.28 -2.88 -7.17
C ASN A 580 18.28 -3.67 -6.32
N GLY A 581 18.09 -5.00 -6.28
CA GLY A 581 19.07 -5.99 -5.90
C GLY A 581 19.48 -6.76 -7.16
N TYR A 582 20.62 -6.41 -7.78
CA TYR A 582 21.01 -6.93 -9.08
C TYR A 582 22.52 -7.16 -9.19
N ARG A 583 22.94 -8.21 -9.92
CA ARG A 583 24.34 -8.56 -10.10
C ARG A 583 24.86 -8.15 -11.47
N PHE A 584 25.76 -7.16 -11.52
CA PHE A 584 26.51 -6.80 -12.71
C PHE A 584 27.72 -7.73 -12.88
N ALA A 585 27.82 -8.37 -14.05
CA ALA A 585 28.90 -9.30 -14.35
C ALA A 585 30.18 -8.56 -14.79
N LYS A 586 31.35 -9.23 -14.62
CA LYS A 586 32.61 -8.74 -15.16
C LYS A 586 32.53 -8.66 -16.70
N GLY A 587 33.03 -7.58 -17.28
CA GLY A 587 33.03 -7.35 -18.72
C GLY A 587 31.83 -6.56 -19.22
N HIS A 588 30.69 -6.59 -18.52
CA HIS A 588 29.54 -5.78 -18.85
C HIS A 588 29.81 -4.27 -18.71
N ARG A 589 28.88 -3.46 -19.13
CA ARG A 589 28.88 -1.99 -18.92
C ARG A 589 27.64 -1.59 -18.15
N VAL A 590 27.85 -0.77 -17.12
CA VAL A 590 26.74 -0.05 -16.47
C VAL A 590 26.50 1.22 -17.27
N TRP A 591 25.27 1.42 -17.76
CA TRP A 591 24.86 2.66 -18.39
C TRP A 591 23.79 3.38 -17.58
N LEU A 592 23.97 4.68 -17.39
CA LEU A 592 22.92 5.61 -17.00
C LEU A 592 22.52 6.43 -18.20
N GLN A 593 21.27 6.36 -18.60
CA GLN A 593 20.65 7.14 -19.65
C GLN A 593 19.73 8.19 -19.04
N LEU A 594 19.87 9.45 -19.41
CA LEU A 594 18.99 10.55 -19.00
C LEU A 594 18.18 11.02 -20.21
N LEU A 595 16.87 11.10 -20.03
CA LEU A 595 15.89 11.40 -21.08
C LEU A 595 14.92 12.49 -20.62
N GLY A 596 14.30 13.18 -21.57
CA GLY A 596 13.15 14.05 -21.28
C GLY A 596 11.79 13.34 -21.35
N ARG A 597 11.74 12.13 -21.94
CA ARG A 597 10.51 11.40 -22.21
C ARG A 597 10.69 9.89 -22.04
N ASP A 598 9.75 9.24 -21.38
CA ASP A 598 9.65 7.78 -21.19
C ASP A 598 8.19 7.30 -21.26
N ALA A 599 7.45 7.82 -22.25
CA ALA A 599 6.06 7.44 -22.47
C ALA A 599 5.99 6.06 -23.19
N PRO A 600 5.01 5.20 -22.80
CA PRO A 600 3.83 5.49 -22.01
C PRO A 600 4.01 5.43 -20.48
N TYR A 601 5.15 4.97 -19.97
CA TYR A 601 5.31 4.80 -18.52
C TYR A 601 5.16 6.12 -17.76
N TYR A 602 5.97 7.13 -18.05
CA TYR A 602 5.81 8.46 -17.47
C TYR A 602 5.04 9.40 -18.39
N GLN A 603 4.25 10.29 -17.81
CA GLN A 603 3.55 11.36 -18.54
C GLN A 603 4.55 12.22 -19.31
N VAL A 604 4.16 12.59 -20.54
CA VAL A 604 4.92 13.54 -21.36
C VAL A 604 4.73 14.95 -20.79
N ALA A 605 5.79 15.73 -20.74
CA ALA A 605 5.69 17.14 -20.36
C ALA A 605 4.87 17.94 -21.39
N ASN A 606 4.03 18.85 -20.89
CA ASN A 606 3.12 19.67 -21.72
C ASN A 606 3.84 20.71 -22.57
N THR A 607 5.08 21.06 -22.20
CA THR A 607 5.86 22.11 -22.87
C THR A 607 7.26 21.62 -23.24
N PRO A 608 7.83 22.12 -24.35
CA PRO A 608 9.22 21.83 -24.69
C PRO A 608 10.19 22.35 -23.62
N PHE A 609 11.22 21.56 -23.37
CA PHE A 609 12.31 21.94 -22.47
C PHE A 609 13.63 21.31 -22.94
N THR A 610 14.74 21.89 -22.46
CA THR A 610 16.09 21.36 -22.65
C THR A 610 16.78 21.29 -21.31
N VAL A 611 17.58 20.24 -21.09
CA VAL A 611 18.41 20.09 -19.88
C VAL A 611 19.85 19.86 -20.29
N ARG A 612 20.73 20.75 -19.86
CA ARG A 612 22.17 20.57 -19.91
C ARG A 612 22.66 20.00 -18.59
N VAL A 613 23.40 18.91 -18.63
CA VAL A 613 23.92 18.19 -17.47
C VAL A 613 25.43 18.20 -17.50
N SER A 614 26.07 18.58 -16.42
CA SER A 614 27.52 18.55 -16.25
C SER A 614 27.91 18.03 -14.88
N ASN A 615 29.20 17.72 -14.69
CA ASN A 615 29.71 17.22 -13.41
C ASN A 615 28.87 16.08 -12.82
N LEU A 616 28.38 15.19 -13.69
CA LEU A 616 27.54 14.07 -13.29
C LEU A 616 28.36 13.05 -12.51
N ARG A 617 27.79 12.58 -11.42
CA ARG A 617 28.28 11.44 -10.61
C ARG A 617 27.14 10.49 -10.30
N VAL A 618 27.35 9.23 -10.64
CA VAL A 618 26.45 8.11 -10.31
C VAL A 618 27.08 7.25 -9.24
N THR A 619 26.29 6.86 -8.26
CA THR A 619 26.75 5.97 -7.19
C THR A 619 25.74 4.87 -6.96
N LEU A 620 26.13 3.62 -7.20
CA LEU A 620 25.35 2.41 -6.95
C LEU A 620 25.79 1.85 -5.60
N PRO A 621 24.89 1.71 -4.61
CA PRO A 621 25.21 1.04 -3.36
C PRO A 621 25.41 -0.46 -3.63
N THR A 622 26.43 -1.07 -3.00
CA THR A 622 26.78 -2.46 -3.27
C THR A 622 26.94 -3.28 -2.00
N LEU A 623 26.71 -4.58 -2.11
CA LEU A 623 27.12 -5.52 -1.08
C LEU A 623 28.64 -5.44 -0.84
N LYS A 624 29.08 -5.76 0.38
CA LYS A 624 30.51 -5.75 0.73
C LYS A 624 31.31 -6.77 -0.08
N ARG A 625 30.70 -7.92 -0.38
CA ARG A 625 31.28 -8.99 -1.20
C ARG A 625 30.32 -9.32 -2.33
N ASN A 626 30.87 -9.55 -3.52
CA ASN A 626 30.06 -10.08 -4.62
C ASN A 626 29.71 -11.54 -4.29
N PRO A 627 28.44 -11.90 -4.20
CA PRO A 627 28.05 -13.30 -4.01
C PRO A 627 28.48 -14.11 -5.24
N ARG A 628 28.90 -15.32 -4.98
CA ARG A 628 29.25 -16.31 -6.03
C ARG A 628 28.01 -16.88 -6.66
#